data_85b3741408e15c3550d10e9369ef4e55
#
_entry.id   85b3741408e15c3550d10e9369ef4e55
#
_cell.length_a   1.000
_cell.length_b   1.000
_cell.length_c   1.000
_cell.angle_alpha   90.00
_cell.angle_beta   90.00
_cell.angle_gamma   90.00
#
_symmetry.space_group_name_H-M   'P 1'
#
loop_
_entity.id
_entity.type
_entity.pdbx_description
1 polymer ?
#
loop_
_entity_poly.entity_id
_entity_poly.type
_entity_poly.pdbx_seq_one_letter_code
_entity_poly.pdbx_strand_id
1 'polypeptide(L)'
;VRLLLIEDDSLIGEIIEDHLHDECYAVDWLRDGQGAALALRTCTYDLVLLDLNLPGKAGIDLLLATRLSGQDLPVMIISGDHSKSACIEALNAGADDYLVKPFDLGELNARIRALLRRGRSRKSSTVSHGSLTLNLTSHEATFSGHLVKLPPRQFSVLRALLDEPGSVVTKRQIEEKLYCWGTEVQSNTVDAHIYQLRKKFGAGFIQTLRGVGYKVRLPS
;
A
#
# COMPACT_ATOMS: atom_id res chain seq x y z
N VAL A 1 -2.61 0.06 -2.14
CA VAL A 1 -1.82 -0.25 -0.93
C VAL A 1 -1.04 0.98 -0.55
N ARG A 2 -1.21 1.44 0.70
CA ARG A 2 -0.53 2.63 1.20
C ARG A 2 0.51 2.23 2.23
N LEU A 3 1.75 2.62 1.98
CA LEU A 3 2.89 2.33 2.84
C LEU A 3 3.33 3.60 3.57
N LEU A 4 3.81 3.45 4.79
CA LEU A 4 4.52 4.51 5.50
C LEU A 4 6.00 4.14 5.51
N LEU A 5 6.83 4.96 4.89
CA LEU A 5 8.29 4.88 4.94
C LEU A 5 8.80 5.88 5.99
N ILE A 6 9.61 5.42 6.93
CA ILE A 6 10.23 6.25 7.96
C ILE A 6 11.74 6.05 7.86
N GLU A 7 12.41 7.01 7.24
CA GLU A 7 13.83 6.94 6.88
C GLU A 7 14.39 8.37 6.86
N ASP A 8 15.44 8.65 7.62
CA ASP A 8 16.05 9.99 7.70
C ASP A 8 17.11 10.22 6.60
N ASP A 9 17.75 9.16 6.11
CA ASP A 9 18.66 9.24 4.99
C ASP A 9 17.94 9.57 3.69
N SER A 10 18.26 10.74 3.13
CA SER A 10 17.63 11.24 1.90
C SER A 10 17.83 10.33 0.71
N LEU A 11 19.05 9.79 0.54
CA LEU A 11 19.40 8.99 -0.63
C LEU A 11 18.71 7.63 -0.58
N ILE A 12 18.69 7.00 0.60
CA ILE A 12 18.02 5.71 0.78
C ILE A 12 16.51 5.89 0.65
N GLY A 13 15.96 6.92 1.28
CA GLY A 13 14.53 7.23 1.24
C GLY A 13 14.03 7.47 -0.17
N GLU A 14 14.73 8.31 -0.98
CA GLU A 14 14.38 8.56 -2.38
C GLU A 14 14.41 7.29 -3.23
N ILE A 15 15.46 6.46 -3.09
CA ILE A 15 15.57 5.19 -3.83
C ILE A 15 14.43 4.24 -3.49
N ILE A 16 14.08 4.12 -2.20
CA ILE A 16 12.97 3.26 -1.77
C ILE A 16 11.64 3.83 -2.26
N GLU A 17 11.39 5.13 -2.10
CA GLU A 17 10.15 5.79 -2.50
C GLU A 17 9.91 5.63 -4.01
N ASP A 18 10.90 5.96 -4.85
CA ASP A 18 10.83 5.83 -6.31
C ASP A 18 10.53 4.39 -6.72
N HIS A 19 11.27 3.43 -6.15
CA HIS A 19 11.05 2.02 -6.44
C HIS A 19 9.63 1.56 -6.05
N LEU A 20 9.15 1.96 -4.88
CA LEU A 20 7.81 1.59 -4.42
C LEU A 20 6.72 2.27 -5.24
N HIS A 21 6.96 3.49 -5.73
CA HIS A 21 6.06 4.14 -6.69
C HIS A 21 6.00 3.40 -8.02
N ASP A 22 7.13 2.91 -8.53
CA ASP A 22 7.18 2.09 -9.75
C ASP A 22 6.41 0.78 -9.58
N GLU A 23 6.49 0.19 -8.39
CA GLU A 23 5.69 -0.99 -7.98
C GLU A 23 4.25 -0.64 -7.58
N CYS A 24 3.90 0.64 -7.69
CA CYS A 24 2.55 1.21 -7.50
C CYS A 24 1.97 1.10 -6.12
N TYR A 25 2.81 1.21 -5.14
CA TYR A 25 2.43 1.56 -3.79
C TYR A 25 2.22 3.08 -3.68
N ALA A 26 1.25 3.50 -2.90
CA ALA A 26 1.20 4.86 -2.37
C ALA A 26 2.13 4.91 -1.16
N VAL A 27 3.13 5.79 -1.18
CA VAL A 27 4.14 5.89 -0.13
C VAL A 27 4.07 7.26 0.51
N ASP A 28 3.88 7.32 1.82
CA ASP A 28 4.15 8.52 2.59
C ASP A 28 5.53 8.37 3.21
N TRP A 29 6.45 9.25 2.86
CA TRP A 29 7.79 9.25 3.41
C TRP A 29 7.97 10.31 4.47
N LEU A 30 8.39 9.92 5.66
CA LEU A 30 8.67 10.76 6.81
C LEU A 30 10.10 10.53 7.30
N ARG A 31 10.74 11.59 7.78
CA ARG A 31 12.15 11.57 8.16
C ARG A 31 12.38 11.57 9.68
N ASP A 32 11.33 11.60 10.46
CA ASP A 32 11.41 11.68 11.91
C ASP A 32 10.29 10.90 12.60
N GLY A 33 10.56 10.49 13.83
CA GLY A 33 9.62 9.70 14.62
C GLY A 33 8.39 10.46 15.12
N GLN A 34 8.43 11.81 15.18
CA GLN A 34 7.27 12.60 15.65
C GLN A 34 6.22 12.71 14.56
N GLY A 35 6.65 13.05 13.34
CA GLY A 35 5.80 13.03 12.15
C GLY A 35 5.19 11.65 11.92
N ALA A 36 6.00 10.59 12.07
CA ALA A 36 5.56 9.22 11.94
C ALA A 36 4.49 8.84 12.98
N ALA A 37 4.66 9.21 14.23
CA ALA A 37 3.67 8.96 15.28
C ALA A 37 2.34 9.69 15.02
N LEU A 38 2.38 10.90 14.46
CA LEU A 38 1.19 11.64 14.07
C LEU A 38 0.50 10.97 12.87
N ALA A 39 1.26 10.59 11.85
CA ALA A 39 0.73 9.92 10.66
C ALA A 39 0.04 8.59 11.01
N LEU A 40 0.64 7.78 11.89
CA LEU A 40 0.05 6.52 12.36
C LEU A 40 -1.26 6.70 13.14
N ARG A 41 -1.48 7.88 13.73
CA ARG A 41 -2.73 8.20 14.45
C ARG A 41 -3.83 8.78 13.56
N THR A 42 -3.46 9.43 12.47
CA THR A 42 -4.37 10.20 11.61
C THR A 42 -4.68 9.53 10.28
N CYS A 43 -3.82 8.61 9.84
CA CYS A 43 -3.93 7.94 8.56
C CYS A 43 -3.94 6.42 8.74
N THR A 44 -4.50 5.72 7.76
CA THR A 44 -4.46 4.25 7.69
C THR A 44 -3.42 3.80 6.69
N TYR A 45 -2.55 2.88 7.12
CA TYR A 45 -1.53 2.26 6.30
C TYR A 45 -1.73 0.75 6.23
N ASP A 46 -1.24 0.13 5.16
CA ASP A 46 -1.26 -1.32 4.98
C ASP A 46 0.04 -1.97 5.51
N LEU A 47 1.15 -1.21 5.60
CA LEU A 47 2.46 -1.63 6.12
C LEU A 47 3.33 -0.41 6.43
N VAL A 48 4.21 -0.56 7.42
CA VAL A 48 5.25 0.41 7.79
C VAL A 48 6.63 -0.16 7.46
N LEU A 49 7.47 0.65 6.82
CA LEU A 49 8.91 0.46 6.67
C LEU A 49 9.58 1.42 7.64
N LEU A 50 10.35 0.91 8.60
CA LEU A 50 10.86 1.69 9.71
C LEU A 50 12.36 1.53 9.87
N ASP A 51 13.11 2.62 9.72
CA ASP A 51 14.49 2.67 10.21
C ASP A 51 14.51 2.79 11.75
N LEU A 52 15.41 2.06 12.38
CA LEU A 52 15.63 2.15 13.83
C LEU A 52 16.47 3.38 14.22
N ASN A 53 17.33 3.87 13.32
CA ASN A 53 18.28 4.93 13.60
C ASN A 53 17.72 6.33 13.26
N LEU A 54 16.53 6.65 13.74
CA LEU A 54 15.88 7.93 13.49
C LEU A 54 16.40 9.02 14.43
N PRO A 55 16.52 10.28 13.97
CA PRO A 55 16.88 11.39 14.85
C PRO A 55 15.78 11.66 15.87
N GLY A 56 16.19 11.87 17.11
CA GLY A 56 15.34 12.37 18.20
C GLY A 56 14.51 11.31 18.94
N LYS A 57 13.97 10.31 18.26
CA LYS A 57 13.21 9.21 18.90
C LYS A 57 13.62 7.88 18.30
N ALA A 58 14.03 6.96 19.14
CA ALA A 58 14.43 5.63 18.68
C ALA A 58 13.27 4.96 17.91
N GLY A 59 13.57 4.39 16.74
CA GLY A 59 12.56 3.68 15.94
C GLY A 59 11.90 2.55 16.73
N ILE A 60 12.63 1.93 17.63
CA ILE A 60 12.11 0.88 18.53
C ILE A 60 10.97 1.39 19.43
N ASP A 61 11.05 2.64 19.93
CA ASP A 61 9.99 3.22 20.76
C ASP A 61 8.72 3.46 19.95
N LEU A 62 8.86 3.82 18.66
CA LEU A 62 7.74 3.99 17.77
C LEU A 62 7.06 2.63 17.49
N LEU A 63 7.84 1.57 17.28
CA LEU A 63 7.34 0.22 17.12
C LEU A 63 6.54 -0.22 18.36
N LEU A 64 7.12 -0.07 19.56
CA LEU A 64 6.46 -0.42 20.81
C LEU A 64 5.16 0.37 21.01
N ALA A 65 5.18 1.68 20.76
CA ALA A 65 3.98 2.52 20.85
C ALA A 65 2.88 2.07 19.86
N THR A 66 3.25 1.67 18.66
CA THR A 66 2.32 1.14 17.66
C THR A 66 1.68 -0.17 18.14
N ARG A 67 2.46 -1.07 18.74
CA ARG A 67 1.94 -2.33 19.30
C ARG A 67 1.04 -2.11 20.51
N LEU A 68 1.43 -1.20 21.41
CA LEU A 68 0.62 -0.85 22.58
C LEU A 68 -0.73 -0.22 22.21
N SER A 69 -0.85 0.45 21.06
CA SER A 69 -2.12 0.99 20.58
C SER A 69 -3.09 -0.08 20.04
N GLY A 70 -2.69 -1.36 20.04
CA GLY A 70 -3.50 -2.49 19.57
C GLY A 70 -3.64 -2.57 18.03
N GLN A 71 -2.83 -1.82 17.30
CA GLN A 71 -2.84 -1.86 15.83
C GLN A 71 -2.14 -3.14 15.33
N ASP A 72 -2.86 -3.94 14.56
CA ASP A 72 -2.35 -5.13 13.87
C ASP A 72 -1.73 -4.74 12.50
N LEU A 73 -0.98 -3.63 12.49
CA LEU A 73 -0.33 -3.06 11.31
C LEU A 73 1.03 -3.72 11.12
N PRO A 74 1.31 -4.37 9.96
CA PRO A 74 2.62 -4.96 9.72
C PRO A 74 3.72 -3.89 9.74
N VAL A 75 4.82 -4.18 10.44
CA VAL A 75 6.00 -3.32 10.52
C VAL A 75 7.22 -4.12 10.11
N MET A 76 7.91 -3.67 9.06
CA MET A 76 9.22 -4.17 8.66
C MET A 76 10.29 -3.17 9.07
N ILE A 77 11.26 -3.66 9.82
CA ILE A 77 12.46 -2.88 10.16
C ILE A 77 13.42 -2.89 8.99
N ILE A 78 14.00 -1.73 8.69
CA ILE A 78 15.11 -1.56 7.74
C ILE A 78 16.26 -0.92 8.51
N SER A 79 17.38 -1.63 8.70
CA SER A 79 18.45 -1.15 9.57
C SER A 79 19.84 -1.45 9.03
N GLY A 80 20.79 -0.56 9.32
CA GLY A 80 22.23 -0.80 9.08
C GLY A 80 22.89 -1.72 10.11
N ASP A 81 22.19 -2.10 11.18
CA ASP A 81 22.74 -3.01 12.17
C ASP A 81 22.60 -4.47 11.73
N HIS A 82 23.76 -5.11 11.46
CA HIS A 82 23.87 -6.51 11.03
C HIS A 82 23.90 -7.50 12.21
N SER A 83 23.82 -7.01 13.46
CA SER A 83 23.94 -7.89 14.61
C SER A 83 22.66 -8.74 14.77
N LYS A 84 22.88 -10.02 15.11
CA LYS A 84 21.76 -10.92 15.43
C LYS A 84 20.97 -10.44 16.64
N SER A 85 21.62 -9.76 17.59
CA SER A 85 20.97 -9.20 18.78
C SER A 85 19.95 -8.13 18.42
N ALA A 86 20.30 -7.16 17.56
CA ALA A 86 19.38 -6.12 17.12
C ALA A 86 18.16 -6.70 16.37
N CYS A 87 18.40 -7.67 15.49
CA CYS A 87 17.31 -8.36 14.79
C CYS A 87 16.36 -9.08 15.78
N ILE A 88 16.91 -9.82 16.77
CA ILE A 88 16.11 -10.52 17.79
C ILE A 88 15.33 -9.52 18.65
N GLU A 89 15.96 -8.42 19.05
CA GLU A 89 15.32 -7.37 19.86
C GLU A 89 14.14 -6.74 19.11
N ALA A 90 14.32 -6.37 17.85
CA ALA A 90 13.28 -5.80 17.00
C ALA A 90 12.10 -6.77 16.82
N LEU A 91 12.38 -8.05 16.54
CA LEU A 91 11.33 -9.06 16.37
C LEU A 91 10.58 -9.31 17.70
N ASN A 92 11.29 -9.36 18.83
CA ASN A 92 10.66 -9.49 20.15
C ASN A 92 9.84 -8.25 20.54
N ALA A 93 10.24 -7.06 20.08
CA ALA A 93 9.47 -5.82 20.24
C ALA A 93 8.21 -5.78 19.35
N GLY A 94 8.04 -6.78 18.47
CA GLY A 94 6.85 -6.94 17.64
C GLY A 94 7.02 -6.53 16.18
N ALA A 95 8.24 -6.39 15.67
CA ALA A 95 8.45 -6.29 14.23
C ALA A 95 8.03 -7.59 13.53
N ASP A 96 7.45 -7.46 12.33
CA ASP A 96 7.01 -8.62 11.53
C ASP A 96 8.11 -9.15 10.60
N ASP A 97 9.09 -8.31 10.26
CA ASP A 97 10.29 -8.66 9.50
C ASP A 97 11.43 -7.68 9.78
N TYR A 98 12.64 -8.07 9.40
CA TYR A 98 13.86 -7.28 9.58
C TYR A 98 14.73 -7.39 8.32
N LEU A 99 15.03 -6.26 7.68
CA LEU A 99 15.84 -6.16 6.47
C LEU A 99 17.11 -5.34 6.76
N VAL A 100 18.26 -5.91 6.43
CA VAL A 100 19.57 -5.29 6.69
C VAL A 100 20.02 -4.45 5.50
N LYS A 101 20.47 -3.22 5.75
CA LYS A 101 21.13 -2.35 4.75
C LYS A 101 22.61 -2.77 4.57
N PRO A 102 23.13 -2.84 3.33
CA PRO A 102 22.46 -2.64 2.06
C PRO A 102 21.64 -3.86 1.62
N PHE A 103 20.52 -3.63 0.93
CA PHE A 103 19.63 -4.69 0.44
C PHE A 103 19.31 -4.51 -1.05
N ASP A 104 18.84 -5.57 -1.67
CA ASP A 104 18.31 -5.54 -3.02
C ASP A 104 16.85 -5.08 -3.01
N LEU A 105 16.47 -4.20 -3.96
CA LEU A 105 15.10 -3.67 -4.04
C LEU A 105 14.06 -4.76 -4.37
N GLY A 106 14.47 -5.80 -5.10
CA GLY A 106 13.63 -6.97 -5.35
C GLY A 106 13.39 -7.79 -4.07
N GLU A 107 14.40 -7.88 -3.16
CA GLU A 107 14.23 -8.49 -1.84
C GLU A 107 13.25 -7.67 -1.00
N LEU A 108 13.43 -6.35 -0.91
CA LEU A 108 12.50 -5.44 -0.22
C LEU A 108 11.06 -5.69 -0.68
N ASN A 109 10.85 -5.71 -1.99
CA ASN A 109 9.54 -5.89 -2.59
C ASN A 109 8.93 -7.28 -2.31
N ALA A 110 9.74 -8.34 -2.35
CA ALA A 110 9.30 -9.69 -2.02
C ALA A 110 8.83 -9.79 -0.55
N ARG A 111 9.55 -9.15 0.37
CA ARG A 111 9.21 -9.10 1.81
C ARG A 111 7.95 -8.27 2.06
N ILE A 112 7.80 -7.11 1.43
CA ILE A 112 6.58 -6.28 1.48
C ILE A 112 5.37 -7.12 1.06
N ARG A 113 5.44 -7.82 -0.09
CA ARG A 113 4.36 -8.70 -0.55
C ARG A 113 4.04 -9.81 0.45
N ALA A 114 5.05 -10.40 1.08
CA ALA A 114 4.86 -11.45 2.08
C ALA A 114 4.14 -10.94 3.33
N LEU A 115 4.49 -9.75 3.82
CA LEU A 115 3.86 -9.12 4.98
C LEU A 115 2.41 -8.71 4.69
N LEU A 116 2.17 -8.06 3.56
CA LEU A 116 0.83 -7.68 3.13
C LEU A 116 -0.09 -8.90 2.97
N ARG A 117 0.44 -10.05 2.56
CA ARG A 117 -0.30 -11.32 2.51
C ARG A 117 -0.68 -11.83 3.90
N ARG A 118 0.24 -11.78 4.89
CA ARG A 118 -0.01 -12.24 6.27
C ARG A 118 -1.04 -11.37 6.99
N GLY A 119 -0.94 -10.06 6.89
CA GLY A 119 -1.92 -9.12 7.46
C GLY A 119 -3.34 -9.31 6.91
N ARG A 120 -3.45 -9.91 5.72
CA ARG A 120 -4.73 -10.20 5.04
C ARG A 120 -5.19 -11.66 5.19
N SER A 121 -4.49 -12.52 5.90
CA SER A 121 -4.93 -13.92 6.09
C SER A 121 -6.28 -14.04 6.83
N ARG A 122 -6.81 -12.95 7.35
CA ARG A 122 -8.20 -12.81 7.84
C ARG A 122 -9.20 -12.30 6.78
N LYS A 123 -8.73 -11.77 5.62
CA LYS A 123 -9.57 -11.42 4.46
C LYS A 123 -8.96 -12.13 3.26
N SER A 124 -9.77 -12.76 2.42
CA SER A 124 -9.32 -13.55 1.26
C SER A 124 -8.25 -12.79 0.45
N SER A 125 -7.19 -13.48 0.02
CA SER A 125 -6.15 -12.93 -0.86
C SER A 125 -6.68 -12.55 -2.26
N THR A 126 -7.94 -12.84 -2.51
CA THR A 126 -8.63 -12.56 -3.76
C THR A 126 -9.91 -11.77 -3.49
N VAL A 127 -10.18 -10.79 -4.33
CA VAL A 127 -11.44 -10.06 -4.39
C VAL A 127 -12.15 -10.48 -5.67
N SER A 128 -13.32 -11.07 -5.54
CA SER A 128 -14.13 -11.51 -6.70
C SER A 128 -15.39 -10.68 -6.81
N HIS A 129 -15.73 -10.29 -8.05
CA HIS A 129 -16.94 -9.54 -8.37
C HIS A 129 -17.47 -9.96 -9.75
N GLY A 130 -18.51 -10.77 -9.77
CA GLY A 130 -19.00 -11.41 -10.98
C GLY A 130 -17.91 -12.28 -11.62
N SER A 131 -17.64 -12.04 -12.88
CA SER A 131 -16.58 -12.73 -13.63
C SER A 131 -15.16 -12.17 -13.42
N LEU A 132 -15.01 -11.11 -12.62
CA LEU A 132 -13.71 -10.53 -12.28
C LEU A 132 -13.19 -11.09 -10.95
N THR A 133 -11.94 -11.51 -10.94
CA THR A 133 -11.18 -11.85 -9.73
C THR A 133 -9.86 -11.09 -9.72
N LEU A 134 -9.58 -10.38 -8.64
CA LEU A 134 -8.30 -9.75 -8.37
C LEU A 134 -7.53 -10.58 -7.36
N ASN A 135 -6.34 -11.01 -7.71
CA ASN A 135 -5.38 -11.56 -6.77
C ASN A 135 -4.56 -10.40 -6.19
N LEU A 136 -4.81 -10.09 -4.91
CA LEU A 136 -4.16 -8.98 -4.21
C LEU A 136 -2.69 -9.27 -3.87
N THR A 137 -2.26 -10.52 -4.00
CA THR A 137 -0.89 -10.96 -3.71
C THR A 137 -0.01 -10.88 -4.94
N SER A 138 -0.49 -11.42 -6.09
CA SER A 138 0.27 -11.40 -7.35
C SER A 138 0.02 -10.14 -8.18
N HIS A 139 -0.91 -9.25 -7.75
CA HIS A 139 -1.40 -8.10 -8.51
C HIS A 139 -1.96 -8.49 -9.90
N GLU A 140 -2.53 -9.67 -10.00
CA GLU A 140 -3.13 -10.17 -11.23
C GLU A 140 -4.65 -10.00 -11.22
N ALA A 141 -5.20 -9.73 -12.38
CA ALA A 141 -6.63 -9.70 -12.61
C ALA A 141 -7.03 -10.83 -13.56
N THR A 142 -8.08 -11.56 -13.23
CA THR A 142 -8.70 -12.56 -14.10
C THR A 142 -10.12 -12.13 -14.40
N PHE A 143 -10.51 -12.10 -15.68
CA PHE A 143 -11.85 -11.75 -16.12
C PHE A 143 -12.40 -12.84 -17.03
N SER A 144 -13.54 -13.39 -16.68
CA SER A 144 -14.15 -14.54 -17.39
C SER A 144 -13.17 -15.70 -17.61
N GLY A 145 -12.33 -15.98 -16.61
CA GLY A 145 -11.33 -17.05 -16.66
C GLY A 145 -10.03 -16.71 -17.38
N HIS A 146 -9.90 -15.53 -17.99
CA HIS A 146 -8.72 -15.11 -18.74
C HIS A 146 -7.91 -14.09 -17.93
N LEU A 147 -6.56 -14.23 -17.92
CA LEU A 147 -5.66 -13.28 -17.29
C LEU A 147 -5.70 -11.95 -18.05
N VAL A 148 -5.95 -10.85 -17.33
CA VAL A 148 -5.97 -9.49 -17.85
C VAL A 148 -4.79 -8.72 -17.29
N LYS A 149 -3.84 -8.33 -18.15
CA LYS A 149 -2.73 -7.46 -17.72
C LYS A 149 -3.24 -6.06 -17.42
N LEU A 150 -3.11 -5.65 -16.17
CA LEU A 150 -3.41 -4.32 -15.69
C LEU A 150 -2.12 -3.61 -15.30
N PRO A 151 -1.87 -2.40 -15.84
CA PRO A 151 -0.88 -1.52 -15.22
C PRO A 151 -1.23 -1.34 -13.75
N PRO A 152 -0.24 -1.21 -12.89
CA PRO A 152 -0.45 -1.22 -11.45
C PRO A 152 -1.41 -0.14 -10.94
N ARG A 153 -1.38 1.09 -11.49
CA ARG A 153 -2.36 2.15 -11.14
C ARG A 153 -3.79 1.77 -11.52
N GLN A 154 -3.99 1.08 -12.65
CA GLN A 154 -5.32 0.56 -13.02
C GLN A 154 -5.79 -0.53 -12.05
N PHE A 155 -4.87 -1.40 -11.61
CA PHE A 155 -5.16 -2.40 -10.59
C PHE A 155 -5.60 -1.76 -9.27
N SER A 156 -4.89 -0.72 -8.82
CA SER A 156 -5.21 0.02 -7.59
C SER A 156 -6.55 0.74 -7.66
N VAL A 157 -6.88 1.40 -8.80
CA VAL A 157 -8.21 1.99 -9.04
C VAL A 157 -9.29 0.93 -8.97
N LEU A 158 -9.10 -0.19 -9.66
CA LEU A 158 -10.07 -1.27 -9.71
C LEU A 158 -10.28 -1.90 -8.32
N ARG A 159 -9.20 -2.10 -7.57
CA ARG A 159 -9.26 -2.54 -6.18
C ARG A 159 -10.04 -1.56 -5.30
N ALA A 160 -9.75 -0.24 -5.42
CA ALA A 160 -10.46 0.78 -4.64
C ALA A 160 -11.98 0.75 -4.86
N LEU A 161 -12.39 0.47 -6.10
CA LEU A 161 -13.81 0.32 -6.47
C LEU A 161 -14.43 -0.99 -5.99
N LEU A 162 -13.62 -2.02 -5.74
CA LEU A 162 -14.06 -3.34 -5.30
C LEU A 162 -13.91 -3.58 -3.79
N ASP A 163 -13.32 -2.66 -3.04
CA ASP A 163 -13.26 -2.75 -1.57
C ASP A 163 -14.67 -2.81 -0.95
N GLU A 164 -15.62 -2.09 -1.55
CA GLU A 164 -17.06 -2.12 -1.21
C GLU A 164 -17.89 -2.21 -2.49
N PRO A 165 -18.13 -3.41 -3.04
CA PRO A 165 -18.85 -3.60 -4.29
C PRO A 165 -20.27 -3.04 -4.23
N GLY A 166 -20.63 -2.22 -5.23
CA GLY A 166 -21.93 -1.54 -5.29
C GLY A 166 -22.01 -0.20 -4.58
N SER A 167 -21.04 0.14 -3.73
CA SER A 167 -20.92 1.46 -3.13
C SER A 167 -20.33 2.46 -4.12
N VAL A 168 -20.64 3.74 -3.93
CA VAL A 168 -20.08 4.83 -4.74
C VAL A 168 -18.77 5.27 -4.13
N VAL A 169 -17.69 5.16 -4.90
CA VAL A 169 -16.37 5.67 -4.51
C VAL A 169 -16.16 7.01 -5.18
N THR A 170 -15.92 8.05 -4.39
CA THR A 170 -15.68 9.40 -4.92
C THR A 170 -14.32 9.47 -5.59
N LYS A 171 -14.16 10.43 -6.52
CA LYS A 171 -12.87 10.68 -7.19
C LYS A 171 -11.76 10.93 -6.15
N ARG A 172 -12.06 11.74 -5.14
CA ARG A 172 -11.14 12.03 -4.03
C ARG A 172 -10.71 10.77 -3.27
N GLN A 173 -11.64 9.86 -2.94
CA GLN A 173 -11.30 8.60 -2.28
C GLN A 173 -10.39 7.69 -3.14
N ILE A 174 -10.59 7.70 -4.46
CA ILE A 174 -9.70 6.99 -5.38
C ILE A 174 -8.32 7.65 -5.39
N GLU A 175 -8.26 8.99 -5.46
CA GLU A 175 -7.02 9.76 -5.43
C GLU A 175 -6.25 9.52 -4.11
N GLU A 176 -6.91 9.57 -2.96
CA GLU A 176 -6.30 9.28 -1.64
C GLU A 176 -5.72 7.85 -1.54
N LYS A 177 -6.28 6.89 -2.29
CA LYS A 177 -5.76 5.51 -2.36
C LYS A 177 -4.64 5.32 -3.39
N LEU A 178 -4.48 6.26 -4.33
CA LEU A 178 -3.51 6.19 -5.43
C LEU A 178 -2.29 7.07 -5.21
N TYR A 179 -2.45 8.18 -4.49
CA TYR A 179 -1.45 9.22 -4.38
C TYR A 179 -1.14 9.55 -2.92
N CYS A 180 0.10 9.93 -2.68
CA CYS A 180 0.60 10.35 -1.38
C CYS A 180 0.27 11.81 -1.08
N TRP A 181 0.47 12.23 0.15
CA TRP A 181 0.40 13.62 0.56
C TRP A 181 1.41 14.46 -0.25
N GLY A 182 0.93 15.55 -0.86
CA GLY A 182 1.78 16.52 -1.54
C GLY A 182 2.01 16.29 -3.04
N THR A 183 1.56 15.20 -3.63
CA THR A 183 1.57 15.05 -5.09
C THR A 183 0.40 15.82 -5.69
N GLU A 184 0.68 16.89 -6.46
CA GLU A 184 -0.33 17.56 -7.28
C GLU A 184 -0.87 16.57 -8.32
N VAL A 185 -2.09 16.09 -8.07
CA VAL A 185 -2.78 15.21 -9.01
C VAL A 185 -3.33 16.06 -10.16
N GLN A 186 -2.85 15.84 -11.37
CA GLN A 186 -3.53 16.37 -12.54
C GLN A 186 -4.95 15.81 -12.58
N SER A 187 -5.93 16.69 -12.48
CA SER A 187 -7.37 16.42 -12.26
C SER A 187 -8.01 15.34 -13.17
N ASN A 188 -7.35 14.91 -14.23
CA ASN A 188 -7.89 13.95 -15.20
C ASN A 188 -7.33 12.53 -15.12
N THR A 189 -6.44 12.24 -14.16
CA THR A 189 -5.72 10.95 -14.12
C THR A 189 -6.65 9.79 -13.74
N VAL A 190 -7.58 9.99 -12.80
CA VAL A 190 -8.57 8.96 -12.41
C VAL A 190 -9.49 8.65 -13.60
N ASP A 191 -9.99 9.69 -14.29
CA ASP A 191 -10.89 9.53 -15.44
C ASP A 191 -10.23 8.72 -16.56
N ALA A 192 -8.94 8.96 -16.82
CA ALA A 192 -8.16 8.21 -17.79
C ALA A 192 -8.05 6.72 -17.40
N HIS A 193 -7.79 6.41 -16.13
CA HIS A 193 -7.76 5.03 -15.66
C HIS A 193 -9.13 4.35 -15.75
N ILE A 194 -10.20 5.04 -15.36
CA ILE A 194 -11.58 4.54 -15.52
C ILE A 194 -11.90 4.25 -17.00
N TYR A 195 -11.52 5.13 -17.89
CA TYR A 195 -11.70 4.91 -19.34
C TYR A 195 -10.97 3.66 -19.82
N GLN A 196 -9.70 3.46 -19.42
CA GLN A 196 -8.93 2.28 -19.80
C GLN A 196 -9.52 0.98 -19.21
N LEU A 197 -10.00 1.02 -17.97
CA LEU A 197 -10.67 -0.12 -17.33
C LEU A 197 -11.97 -0.48 -18.08
N ARG A 198 -12.76 0.51 -18.50
CA ARG A 198 -13.95 0.27 -19.32
C ARG A 198 -13.64 -0.37 -20.67
N LYS A 199 -12.50 -0.03 -21.27
CA LYS A 199 -12.06 -0.71 -22.51
C LYS A 199 -11.75 -2.18 -22.29
N LYS A 200 -11.22 -2.55 -21.12
CA LYS A 200 -10.83 -3.93 -20.78
C LYS A 200 -11.99 -4.79 -20.29
N PHE A 201 -12.89 -4.23 -19.49
CA PHE A 201 -13.96 -4.96 -18.80
C PHE A 201 -15.36 -4.67 -19.36
N GLY A 202 -15.45 -3.78 -20.34
CA GLY A 202 -16.71 -3.34 -20.94
C GLY A 202 -17.20 -1.99 -20.38
N ALA A 203 -17.85 -1.20 -21.24
CA ALA A 203 -18.32 0.15 -20.92
C ALA A 203 -19.32 0.19 -19.74
N GLY A 204 -20.09 -0.88 -19.55
CA GLY A 204 -21.08 -0.99 -18.46
C GLY A 204 -20.51 -1.46 -17.13
N PHE A 205 -19.24 -1.87 -17.07
CA PHE A 205 -18.65 -2.45 -15.86
C PHE A 205 -18.50 -1.41 -14.74
N ILE A 206 -18.06 -0.19 -15.06
CA ILE A 206 -17.95 0.92 -14.12
C ILE A 206 -18.96 1.99 -14.49
N GLN A 207 -19.88 2.31 -13.58
CA GLN A 207 -20.87 3.37 -13.75
C GLN A 207 -20.33 4.68 -13.20
N THR A 208 -20.51 5.80 -13.93
CA THR A 208 -20.28 7.16 -13.42
C THR A 208 -21.55 7.71 -12.80
N LEU A 209 -21.46 8.19 -11.58
CA LEU A 209 -22.48 9.05 -10.98
C LEU A 209 -21.96 10.49 -11.04
N ARG A 210 -22.55 11.26 -11.98
CA ARG A 210 -22.12 12.65 -12.24
C ARG A 210 -22.10 13.47 -10.95
N GLY A 211 -20.99 14.17 -10.70
CA GLY A 211 -20.79 15.00 -9.52
C GLY A 211 -20.54 14.24 -8.21
N VAL A 212 -20.58 12.89 -8.22
CA VAL A 212 -20.40 12.07 -7.01
C VAL A 212 -19.17 11.17 -7.12
N GLY A 213 -19.11 10.29 -8.15
CA GLY A 213 -18.01 9.33 -8.25
C GLY A 213 -18.30 8.16 -9.20
N TYR A 214 -17.71 7.02 -8.87
CA TYR A 214 -17.78 5.80 -9.66
C TYR A 214 -18.23 4.62 -8.81
N LYS A 215 -18.87 3.65 -9.42
CA LYS A 215 -19.17 2.35 -8.79
C LYS A 215 -19.05 1.21 -9.80
N VAL A 216 -18.65 0.05 -9.34
CA VAL A 216 -18.76 -1.18 -10.11
C VAL A 216 -20.20 -1.66 -10.09
N ARG A 217 -20.73 -2.05 -11.26
CA ARG A 217 -22.09 -2.58 -11.37
C ARG A 217 -22.12 -3.96 -10.71
N LEU A 218 -23.15 -4.22 -9.90
CA LEU A 218 -23.37 -5.57 -9.34
C LEU A 218 -23.58 -6.57 -10.49
N PRO A 219 -23.06 -7.79 -10.37
CA PRO A 219 -23.37 -8.84 -11.36
C PRO A 219 -24.87 -9.09 -11.39
N SER A 220 -25.40 -9.21 -12.58
CA SER A 220 -26.81 -9.60 -12.82
C SER A 220 -26.99 -11.05 -12.47
#